data_5a6ac695d3fa48f2eba5815f1c8fa545
#
_entry.id   5a6ac695d3fa48f2eba5815f1c8fa545
#
_cell.length_a   1.000
_cell.length_b   1.000
_cell.length_c   1.000
_cell.angle_alpha   90.00
_cell.angle_beta   90.00
_cell.angle_gamma   90.00
#
_symmetry.space_group_name_H-M   'P 1'
#
loop_
_entity.id
_entity.type
_entity.pdbx_description
1 polymer ?
#
loop_
_entity_poly.entity_id
_entity_poly.type
_entity_poly.pdbx_seq_one_letter_code
_entity_poly.pdbx_strand_id
1 'polypeptide(L)'
;MTKGQLNIASGECLIETVYRADGALERMRGLLGRERLAPDQGFWIAPCNSVHTFFMTYSLDILFLNKEGILLKIVSELSPWRMTGMISAWATVEMSAGQARALGLSIGDKLVWRAC
;
A
#
# COMPACT_ATOMS: atom_id res chain seq x y z
N MET A 1 -12.64 2.98 -7.56
CA MET A 1 -11.16 2.90 -7.54
C MET A 1 -10.59 3.39 -8.87
N THR A 2 -9.47 4.03 -8.82
CA THR A 2 -8.75 4.47 -10.03
C THR A 2 -7.51 3.61 -10.23
N LYS A 3 -7.35 3.06 -11.42
CA LYS A 3 -6.20 2.21 -11.76
C LYS A 3 -4.99 3.07 -12.08
N GLY A 4 -3.85 2.69 -11.55
CA GLY A 4 -2.58 3.36 -11.80
C GLY A 4 -1.42 2.40 -11.61
N GLN A 5 -0.23 2.96 -11.47
CA GLN A 5 0.98 2.22 -11.20
C GLN A 5 1.79 2.90 -10.11
N LEU A 6 2.64 2.14 -9.45
CA LEU A 6 3.55 2.65 -8.44
C LEU A 6 4.96 2.70 -9.02
N ASN A 7 5.55 3.89 -9.03
CA ASN A 7 6.90 4.11 -9.54
C ASN A 7 7.80 4.61 -8.43
N ILE A 8 9.09 4.29 -8.54
CA ILE A 8 10.11 5.02 -7.79
C ILE A 8 10.28 6.40 -8.44
N ALA A 9 10.65 7.43 -7.65
CA ALA A 9 10.71 8.80 -8.13
C ALA A 9 11.65 9.00 -9.33
N SER A 10 12.65 8.14 -9.48
CA SER A 10 13.55 8.14 -10.64
C SER A 10 12.88 7.70 -11.94
N GLY A 11 11.67 7.17 -11.89
CA GLY A 11 10.87 6.81 -13.06
C GLY A 11 10.63 5.32 -13.26
N GLU A 12 11.38 4.44 -12.60
CA GLU A 12 11.20 2.99 -12.71
C GLU A 12 9.85 2.56 -12.15
N CYS A 13 9.11 1.73 -12.90
CA CYS A 13 7.86 1.16 -12.43
C CYS A 13 8.13 -0.02 -11.49
N LEU A 14 7.61 0.05 -10.28
CA LEU A 14 7.75 -1.00 -9.28
C LEU A 14 6.59 -1.99 -9.32
N ILE A 15 5.36 -1.47 -9.46
CA ILE A 15 4.14 -2.29 -9.52
C ILE A 15 3.26 -1.75 -10.63
N GLU A 16 2.91 -2.61 -11.58
CA GLU A 16 2.19 -2.22 -12.79
C GLU A 16 0.74 -1.84 -12.55
N THR A 17 0.11 -2.42 -11.54
CA THR A 17 -1.30 -2.18 -11.26
C THR A 17 -1.51 -1.87 -9.79
N VAL A 18 -1.76 -0.59 -9.49
CA VAL A 18 -2.05 -0.13 -8.13
C VAL A 18 -3.35 0.66 -8.17
N TYR A 19 -4.36 0.14 -7.52
CA TYR A 19 -5.66 0.81 -7.43
C TYR A 19 -5.64 1.84 -6.32
N ARG A 20 -6.09 3.06 -6.63
CA ARG A 20 -6.27 4.11 -5.62
C ARG A 20 -7.71 4.11 -5.12
N ALA A 21 -7.89 4.18 -3.81
CA ALA A 21 -9.21 4.37 -3.21
C ALA A 21 -9.71 5.78 -3.51
N ASP A 22 -10.93 5.90 -4.05
CA ASP A 22 -11.52 7.17 -4.50
C ASP A 22 -12.69 7.58 -3.61
N GLY A 23 -12.49 7.77 -2.35
CA GLY A 23 -13.52 8.23 -1.45
C GLY A 23 -13.48 7.55 -0.10
N ALA A 24 -14.27 8.05 0.83
CA ALA A 24 -14.24 7.60 2.21
C ALA A 24 -14.60 6.13 2.37
N LEU A 25 -15.62 5.66 1.66
CA LEU A 25 -16.06 4.26 1.77
C LEU A 25 -15.00 3.29 1.26
N GLU A 26 -14.36 3.60 0.14
CA GLU A 26 -13.29 2.76 -0.39
C GLU A 26 -12.06 2.76 0.53
N ARG A 27 -11.72 3.89 1.13
CA ARG A 27 -10.62 3.97 2.10
C ARG A 27 -10.93 3.15 3.36
N MET A 28 -12.16 3.21 3.85
CA MET A 28 -12.56 2.43 5.03
C MET A 28 -12.58 0.93 4.78
N ARG A 29 -13.01 0.54 3.58
CA ARG A 29 -13.08 -0.86 3.20
C ARG A 29 -11.69 -1.47 2.96
N GLY A 30 -10.79 -0.73 2.31
CA GLY A 30 -9.50 -1.25 1.88
C GLY A 30 -9.67 -2.49 1.02
N LEU A 31 -8.99 -3.58 1.37
CA LEU A 31 -9.07 -4.86 0.66
C LEU A 31 -10.14 -5.81 1.18
N LEU A 32 -10.86 -5.43 2.23
CA LEU A 32 -11.87 -6.31 2.83
C LEU A 32 -12.96 -6.66 1.81
N GLY A 33 -13.21 -7.96 1.63
CA GLY A 33 -14.20 -8.46 0.69
C GLY A 33 -13.81 -8.36 -0.78
N ARG A 34 -12.57 -7.96 -1.09
CA ARG A 34 -12.02 -7.95 -2.44
C ARG A 34 -11.18 -9.18 -2.69
N GLU A 35 -10.90 -9.46 -3.98
CA GLU A 35 -9.98 -10.53 -4.33
C GLU A 35 -8.59 -10.26 -3.76
N ARG A 36 -7.89 -11.34 -3.43
CA ARG A 36 -6.51 -11.27 -2.96
C ARG A 36 -5.63 -10.61 -4.02
N LEU A 37 -4.77 -9.67 -3.59
CA LEU A 37 -3.83 -9.03 -4.47
C LEU A 37 -2.80 -10.03 -5.01
N ALA A 38 -2.57 -9.98 -6.34
CA ALA A 38 -1.46 -10.68 -6.96
C ALA A 38 -0.14 -9.94 -6.67
N PRO A 39 1.02 -10.58 -6.83
CA PRO A 39 2.32 -9.93 -6.58
C PRO A 39 2.55 -8.64 -7.37
N ASP A 40 1.96 -8.50 -8.55
CA ASP A 40 2.07 -7.31 -9.41
C ASP A 40 0.94 -6.30 -9.18
N GLN A 41 0.21 -6.42 -8.08
CA GLN A 41 -0.90 -5.54 -7.73
C GLN A 41 -0.68 -4.88 -6.38
N GLY A 42 -1.31 -3.73 -6.20
CA GLY A 42 -1.30 -3.00 -4.93
C GLY A 42 -2.54 -2.12 -4.78
N PHE A 43 -2.69 -1.57 -3.59
CA PHE A 43 -3.80 -0.68 -3.24
C PHE A 43 -3.24 0.55 -2.52
N TRP A 44 -3.51 1.73 -3.07
CA TRP A 44 -3.08 3.02 -2.52
C TRP A 44 -4.25 3.69 -1.81
N ILE A 45 -4.06 4.05 -0.55
CA ILE A 45 -5.09 4.70 0.27
C ILE A 45 -4.52 6.01 0.83
N ALA A 46 -5.15 7.13 0.51
CA ALA A 46 -4.76 8.44 1.05
C ALA A 46 -6.00 9.35 1.18
N PRO A 47 -6.14 10.10 2.28
CA PRO A 47 -5.31 10.05 3.48
C PRO A 47 -5.55 8.77 4.28
N CYS A 48 -4.48 8.19 4.81
CA CYS A 48 -4.58 7.00 5.64
C CYS A 48 -3.27 6.82 6.43
N ASN A 49 -3.35 6.71 7.75
CA ASN A 49 -2.19 6.52 8.61
C ASN A 49 -2.28 5.27 9.48
N SER A 50 -3.31 4.45 9.28
CA SER A 50 -3.46 3.20 10.00
C SER A 50 -4.33 2.24 9.21
N VAL A 51 -4.05 0.95 9.34
CA VAL A 51 -4.82 -0.11 8.70
C VAL A 51 -5.00 -1.27 9.66
N HIS A 52 -6.02 -2.09 9.39
CA HIS A 52 -6.21 -3.35 10.09
C HIS A 52 -6.41 -4.47 9.08
N THR A 53 -6.11 -5.69 9.52
CA THR A 53 -6.33 -6.90 8.74
C THR A 53 -7.43 -7.77 9.36
N PHE A 54 -8.32 -7.17 10.13
CA PHE A 54 -9.47 -7.86 10.71
C PHE A 54 -10.33 -8.44 9.60
N PHE A 55 -10.77 -9.68 9.77
CA PHE A 55 -11.55 -10.43 8.78
C PHE A 55 -10.81 -10.80 7.49
N MET A 56 -9.52 -10.51 7.40
CA MET A 56 -8.70 -10.98 6.28
C MET A 56 -8.31 -12.44 6.48
N THR A 57 -8.00 -13.12 5.39
CA THR A 57 -7.61 -14.54 5.41
C THR A 57 -6.18 -14.76 4.93
N TYR A 58 -5.44 -13.68 4.66
CA TYR A 58 -4.07 -13.73 4.17
C TYR A 58 -3.28 -12.54 4.70
N SER A 59 -1.96 -12.68 4.71
CA SER A 59 -1.06 -11.60 5.14
C SER A 59 -0.81 -10.60 4.03
N LEU A 60 -0.46 -9.38 4.43
CA LEU A 60 -0.15 -8.27 3.50
C LEU A 60 1.16 -7.60 3.92
N ASP A 61 1.85 -7.02 2.93
CA ASP A 61 2.86 -6.02 3.20
C ASP A 61 2.20 -4.64 3.21
N ILE A 62 2.59 -3.79 4.17
CA ILE A 62 2.03 -2.45 4.33
C ILE A 62 3.17 -1.44 4.26
N LEU A 63 2.99 -0.42 3.43
CA LEU A 63 3.90 0.71 3.34
C LEU A 63 3.21 1.97 3.84
N PHE A 64 3.89 2.75 4.68
CA PHE A 64 3.41 4.06 5.10
C PHE A 64 4.29 5.14 4.49
N LEU A 65 3.67 6.10 3.81
CA LEU A 65 4.35 7.19 3.10
C LEU A 65 3.89 8.54 3.64
N ASN A 66 4.78 9.53 3.61
CA ASN A 66 4.37 10.91 3.91
C ASN A 66 3.76 11.58 2.66
N LYS A 67 3.42 12.87 2.76
CA LYS A 67 2.80 13.62 1.66
C LYS A 67 3.69 13.74 0.43
N GLU A 68 5.01 13.72 0.63
CA GLU A 68 5.99 13.79 -0.45
C GLU A 68 6.26 12.42 -1.07
N GLY A 69 5.62 11.36 -0.57
CA GLY A 69 5.82 10.00 -1.06
C GLY A 69 7.03 9.29 -0.46
N ILE A 70 7.61 9.84 0.59
CA ILE A 70 8.76 9.23 1.25
C ILE A 70 8.29 8.06 2.11
N LEU A 71 8.92 6.91 1.94
CA LEU A 71 8.61 5.70 2.68
C LEU A 71 9.10 5.83 4.12
N LEU A 72 8.15 5.82 5.06
CA LEU A 72 8.41 6.03 6.49
C LEU A 72 8.50 4.73 7.27
N LYS A 73 7.70 3.73 6.88
CA LYS A 73 7.60 2.48 7.61
C LYS A 73 7.19 1.36 6.67
N ILE A 74 7.79 0.20 6.84
CA ILE A 74 7.44 -1.04 6.14
C ILE A 74 7.01 -2.07 7.19
N VAL A 75 5.81 -2.62 7.04
CA VAL A 75 5.35 -3.74 7.85
C VAL A 75 5.26 -4.95 6.93
N SER A 76 6.23 -5.85 7.07
CA SER A 76 6.31 -7.05 6.24
C SER A 76 5.42 -8.14 6.80
N GLU A 77 4.62 -8.75 5.92
CA GLU A 77 3.82 -9.93 6.22
C GLU A 77 2.93 -9.76 7.46
N LEU A 78 2.17 -8.65 7.47
CA LEU A 78 1.21 -8.40 8.55
C LEU A 78 0.12 -9.47 8.51
N SER A 79 0.05 -10.27 9.57
CA SER A 79 -0.91 -11.38 9.68
C SER A 79 -2.36 -10.88 9.75
N PRO A 80 -3.35 -11.71 9.43
CA PRO A 80 -4.76 -11.41 9.70
C PRO A 80 -5.00 -11.07 11.17
N TRP A 81 -6.06 -10.27 11.43
CA TRP A 81 -6.48 -9.86 12.77
C TRP A 81 -5.44 -9.02 13.51
N ARG A 82 -4.72 -8.19 12.79
CA ARG A 82 -3.75 -7.24 13.34
C ARG A 82 -4.11 -5.81 12.93
N MET A 83 -3.47 -4.86 13.57
CA MET A 83 -3.53 -3.47 13.14
C MET A 83 -2.14 -2.85 13.27
N THR A 84 -1.88 -1.84 12.44
CA THR A 84 -0.63 -1.09 12.45
C THR A 84 -0.89 0.33 12.00
N GLY A 85 0.00 1.23 12.33
CA GLY A 85 -0.12 2.63 11.95
C GLY A 85 1.20 3.38 12.04
N MET A 86 1.18 4.57 11.46
CA MET A 86 2.28 5.53 11.53
C MET A 86 1.65 6.91 11.54
N ILE A 87 1.67 7.59 12.68
CA ILE A 87 0.91 8.84 12.88
C ILE A 87 1.27 9.94 11.88
N SER A 88 2.52 9.97 11.42
CA SER A 88 3.01 10.95 10.43
C SER A 88 2.74 10.53 8.99
N ALA A 89 2.12 9.37 8.75
CA ALA A 89 1.83 8.93 7.40
C ALA A 89 0.67 9.71 6.79
N TRP A 90 0.76 9.96 5.49
CA TRP A 90 -0.30 10.52 4.67
C TRP A 90 -0.98 9.45 3.82
N ALA A 91 -0.20 8.49 3.31
CA ALA A 91 -0.70 7.43 2.45
C ALA A 91 -0.24 6.07 2.96
N THR A 92 -1.05 5.08 2.70
CA THR A 92 -0.76 3.68 2.99
C THR A 92 -0.87 2.89 1.69
N VAL A 93 0.11 2.02 1.43
CA VAL A 93 0.08 1.10 0.29
C VAL A 93 -0.01 -0.32 0.83
N GLU A 94 -1.02 -1.05 0.38
CA GLU A 94 -1.17 -2.47 0.67
C GLU A 94 -0.70 -3.26 -0.54
N MET A 95 0.08 -4.31 -0.31
CA MET A 95 0.58 -5.19 -1.35
C MET A 95 0.67 -6.62 -0.87
N SER A 96 0.86 -7.55 -1.80
CA SER A 96 1.02 -8.96 -1.48
C SER A 96 2.19 -9.18 -0.54
N ALA A 97 2.04 -10.11 0.39
CA ALA A 97 3.08 -10.41 1.38
C ALA A 97 4.41 -10.79 0.70
N GLY A 98 5.50 -10.20 1.20
CA GLY A 98 6.84 -10.43 0.66
C GLY A 98 7.26 -9.51 -0.48
N GLN A 99 6.35 -8.72 -1.04
CA GLN A 99 6.66 -7.87 -2.19
C GLN A 99 7.57 -6.69 -1.84
N ALA A 100 7.45 -6.12 -0.67
CA ALA A 100 8.34 -5.02 -0.27
C ALA A 100 9.80 -5.46 -0.31
N ARG A 101 10.09 -6.66 0.18
CA ARG A 101 11.44 -7.24 0.12
C ARG A 101 11.85 -7.58 -1.31
N ALA A 102 10.96 -8.20 -2.08
CA ALA A 102 11.25 -8.58 -3.47
C ALA A 102 11.57 -7.36 -4.35
N LEU A 103 10.93 -6.23 -4.08
CA LEU A 103 11.17 -4.98 -4.80
C LEU A 103 12.38 -4.20 -4.26
N GLY A 104 13.00 -4.64 -3.17
CA GLY A 104 14.16 -3.98 -2.58
C GLY A 104 13.82 -2.63 -1.96
N LEU A 105 12.60 -2.43 -1.48
CA LEU A 105 12.18 -1.17 -0.88
C LEU A 105 12.88 -0.90 0.44
N SER A 106 13.24 0.36 0.67
CA SER A 106 13.91 0.81 1.90
C SER A 106 13.27 2.09 2.42
N ILE A 107 13.31 2.26 3.74
CA ILE A 107 12.89 3.51 4.37
C ILE A 107 13.67 4.68 3.74
N GLY A 108 12.95 5.73 3.37
CA GLY A 108 13.51 6.89 2.69
C GLY A 108 13.35 6.89 1.18
N ASP A 109 12.98 5.77 0.58
CA ASP A 109 12.66 5.72 -0.85
C ASP A 109 11.48 6.63 -1.15
N LYS A 110 11.53 7.33 -2.28
CA LYS A 110 10.42 8.16 -2.73
C LYS A 110 9.62 7.42 -3.81
N LEU A 111 8.34 7.21 -3.53
CA LEU A 111 7.42 6.50 -4.41
C LEU A 111 6.36 7.45 -4.94
N VAL A 112 5.92 7.22 -6.17
CA VAL A 112 4.90 8.04 -6.83
C VAL A 112 3.85 7.12 -7.42
N TRP A 113 2.57 7.39 -7.11
CA TRP A 113 1.45 6.76 -7.79
C TRP A 113 1.08 7.59 -9.02
N ARG A 114 0.92 6.92 -10.17
CA ARG A 114 0.52 7.57 -11.42
C ARG A 114 -0.68 6.84 -12.01
N ALA A 115 -1.70 7.58 -12.40
CA ALA A 115 -2.85 7.03 -13.12
C ALA A 115 -2.42 6.48 -14.48
N CYS A 116 -3.04 5.38 -14.86
CA CYS A 116 -2.84 4.80 -16.20
C CYS A 116 -3.74 5.46 -17.24
#